data_14700f7c31c79dfb96f102ee00d5b504
#
_entry.id   14700f7c31c79dfb96f102ee00d5b504
#
_cell.length_a   1.000
_cell.length_b   1.000
_cell.length_c   1.000
_cell.angle_alpha   90.00
_cell.angle_beta   90.00
_cell.angle_gamma   90.00
#
_symmetry.space_group_name_H-M   'P 1'
#
loop_
_entity.id
_entity.type
_entity.pdbx_description
1 polymer ?
#
loop_
_entity_poly.entity_id
_entity_poly.type
_entity_poly.pdbx_seq_one_letter_code
_entity_poly.pdbx_strand_id
1 'polypeptide(L)'
;MKLKMMPDEVFLGGAVTDGIRQPYTAASTEELDLTRNETPNQMMPLLLSTTGRWLWNPAGMRVSFQKGEIQCTEGTTVGQCCGGLRESYLDAMQHCFPPHEVKLDNRLFTAPVYNTWIELTFHQTQDGVLQYAQEILQNGLPPGVL
;
A
#
# COMPACT_ATOMS: atom_id res chain seq x y z
N MET A 1 0.49 10.47 19.14
CA MET A 1 0.86 9.27 19.96
C MET A 1 2.36 9.10 19.94
N LYS A 2 2.96 8.61 21.05
CA LYS A 2 4.40 8.31 21.14
C LYS A 2 4.62 6.85 21.51
N LEU A 3 5.58 6.22 20.85
CA LEU A 3 5.99 4.83 21.08
C LEU A 3 7.52 4.78 21.18
N LYS A 4 8.03 3.86 21.97
CA LYS A 4 9.46 3.54 22.02
C LYS A 4 9.72 2.33 21.12
N MET A 5 10.77 2.38 20.31
CA MET A 5 11.23 1.21 19.56
C MET A 5 11.76 0.13 20.51
N MET A 6 11.52 -1.12 20.15
CA MET A 6 12.06 -2.28 20.84
C MET A 6 13.53 -2.49 20.45
N PRO A 7 14.32 -3.24 21.24
CA PRO A 7 15.67 -3.62 20.81
C PRO A 7 15.65 -4.32 19.46
N ASP A 8 16.57 -3.93 18.57
CA ASP A 8 16.76 -4.47 17.22
C ASP A 8 15.52 -4.38 16.31
N GLU A 9 14.51 -3.62 16.69
CA GLU A 9 13.34 -3.40 15.88
C GLU A 9 13.64 -2.47 14.71
N VAL A 10 13.14 -2.84 13.54
CA VAL A 10 13.11 -1.97 12.37
C VAL A 10 11.71 -1.91 11.78
N PHE A 11 11.36 -0.77 11.20
CA PHE A 11 10.10 -0.56 10.49
C PHE A 11 10.33 -0.42 8.99
N LEU A 12 9.37 -0.94 8.23
CA LEU A 12 9.31 -0.89 6.77
C LEU A 12 7.90 -0.49 6.34
N GLY A 13 7.76 0.13 5.16
CA GLY A 13 6.46 0.50 4.59
C GLY A 13 6.32 1.99 4.33
N GLY A 14 5.10 2.46 4.10
CA GLY A 14 4.81 3.84 3.77
C GLY A 14 4.80 4.10 2.27
N ALA A 15 5.53 5.09 1.78
CA ALA A 15 5.59 5.44 0.37
C ALA A 15 6.74 4.73 -0.35
N VAL A 16 6.51 4.31 -1.60
CA VAL A 16 7.56 3.71 -2.45
C VAL A 16 8.74 4.66 -2.65
N THR A 17 8.48 5.95 -2.73
CA THR A 17 9.52 6.98 -2.85
C THR A 17 10.44 7.08 -1.65
N ASP A 18 10.02 6.57 -0.50
CA ASP A 18 10.80 6.56 0.73
C ASP A 18 11.69 5.31 0.86
N GLY A 19 11.67 4.42 -0.12
CA GLY A 19 12.39 3.14 -0.09
C GLY A 19 13.89 3.28 0.19
N ILE A 20 14.53 4.33 -0.31
CA ILE A 20 15.96 4.61 -0.07
C ILE A 20 16.26 4.94 1.40
N ARG A 21 15.29 5.41 2.18
CA ARG A 21 15.41 5.77 3.59
C ARG A 21 15.14 4.61 4.54
N GLN A 22 14.64 3.49 3.99
CA GLN A 22 14.32 2.29 4.77
C GLN A 22 15.54 1.38 4.90
N PRO A 23 15.61 0.55 5.95
CA PRO A 23 14.64 0.43 7.04
C PRO A 23 14.75 1.55 8.08
N TYR A 24 13.65 1.87 8.76
CA TYR A 24 13.64 2.82 9.87
C TYR A 24 14.06 2.13 11.16
N THR A 25 15.16 2.57 11.76
CA THR A 25 15.79 1.98 12.93
C THR A 25 15.79 2.95 14.12
N ALA A 26 16.25 2.50 15.27
CA ALA A 26 16.42 3.37 16.44
C ALA A 26 17.43 4.52 16.21
N ALA A 27 18.31 4.40 15.21
CA ALA A 27 19.24 5.46 14.80
C ALA A 27 18.66 6.42 13.77
N SER A 28 17.51 6.09 13.17
CA SER A 28 16.90 6.92 12.13
C SER A 28 16.43 8.26 12.68
N THR A 29 16.55 9.30 11.84
CA THR A 29 15.98 10.62 12.05
C THR A 29 15.21 10.97 10.78
N GLU A 30 13.95 10.55 10.72
CA GLU A 30 13.10 10.58 9.54
C GLU A 30 11.73 11.12 9.87
N GLU A 31 11.17 11.89 8.93
CA GLU A 31 9.78 12.33 8.95
C GLU A 31 9.08 11.85 7.69
N LEU A 32 7.94 11.19 7.87
CA LEU A 32 7.10 10.66 6.80
C LEU A 32 5.74 11.38 6.82
N ASP A 33 5.31 11.88 5.69
CA ASP A 33 3.94 12.36 5.50
C ASP A 33 3.17 11.36 4.63
N LEU A 34 2.38 10.53 5.27
CA LEU A 34 1.51 9.53 4.65
C LEU A 34 0.04 9.96 4.73
N THR A 35 -0.25 11.25 4.77
CA THR A 35 -1.62 11.77 4.79
C THR A 35 -2.26 11.81 3.42
N ARG A 36 -1.44 11.93 2.37
CA ARG A 36 -1.88 11.88 0.97
C ARG A 36 -0.72 11.46 0.07
N ASN A 37 -1.04 10.83 -1.04
CA ASN A 37 -0.03 10.49 -2.04
C ASN A 37 0.20 11.68 -2.98
N GLU A 38 1.35 12.31 -2.86
CA GLU A 38 1.76 13.43 -3.71
C GLU A 38 2.68 13.00 -4.88
N THR A 39 2.89 11.71 -5.03
CA THR A 39 3.79 11.15 -6.05
C THR A 39 3.03 10.23 -7.00
N PRO A 40 3.55 9.95 -8.21
CA PRO A 40 2.95 8.97 -9.12
C PRO A 40 3.11 7.52 -8.65
N ASN A 41 3.80 7.28 -7.54
CA ASN A 41 4.01 5.94 -6.97
C ASN A 41 3.00 5.65 -5.85
N GLN A 42 2.96 4.39 -5.44
CA GLN A 42 2.07 3.93 -4.38
C GLN A 42 2.52 4.44 -3.01
N MET A 43 1.54 4.73 -2.18
CA MET A 43 1.72 5.04 -0.77
C MET A 43 0.61 4.36 0.04
N MET A 44 0.98 3.81 1.19
CA MET A 44 0.04 3.23 2.14
C MET A 44 0.42 3.71 3.55
N PRO A 45 -0.52 4.25 4.34
CA PRO A 45 -0.25 4.66 5.71
C PRO A 45 -0.21 3.44 6.66
N LEU A 46 0.63 2.47 6.29
CA LEU A 46 0.91 1.23 7.01
C LEU A 46 2.42 1.07 7.16
N LEU A 47 2.86 0.86 8.38
CA LEU A 47 4.23 0.49 8.69
C LEU A 47 4.24 -0.84 9.44
N LEU A 48 5.17 -1.71 9.08
CA LEU A 48 5.33 -3.05 9.62
C LEU A 48 6.69 -3.17 10.29
N SER A 49 6.77 -3.87 11.41
CA SER A 49 8.02 -4.05 12.14
C SER A 49 8.48 -5.50 12.16
N THR A 50 9.79 -5.67 12.34
CA THR A 50 10.44 -6.98 12.50
C THR A 50 10.17 -7.65 13.85
N THR A 51 9.49 -6.97 14.76
CA THR A 51 9.12 -7.49 16.09
C THR A 51 7.63 -7.75 16.23
N GLY A 52 6.88 -7.82 15.11
CA GLY A 52 5.46 -8.13 15.10
C GLY A 52 4.54 -6.93 15.31
N ARG A 53 5.07 -5.70 15.43
CA ARG A 53 4.24 -4.49 15.51
C ARG A 53 3.86 -3.95 14.15
N TRP A 54 2.70 -3.31 14.07
CA TRP A 54 2.30 -2.52 12.91
C TRP A 54 1.59 -1.23 13.32
N LEU A 55 1.69 -0.23 12.45
CA LEU A 55 1.05 1.07 12.63
C LEU A 55 0.15 1.31 11.42
N TRP A 56 -1.11 1.67 11.67
CA TRP A 56 -2.08 1.92 10.61
C TRP A 56 -2.99 3.10 10.93
N ASN A 57 -3.24 3.93 9.92
CA ASN A 57 -4.27 4.97 10.02
C ASN A 57 -4.99 5.12 8.66
N PRO A 58 -6.28 4.74 8.54
CA PRO A 58 -7.01 4.83 7.28
C PRO A 58 -7.20 6.26 6.77
N ALA A 59 -7.12 7.26 7.64
CA ALA A 59 -7.17 8.66 7.27
C ALA A 59 -5.81 9.25 6.83
N GLY A 60 -4.77 8.41 6.81
CA GLY A 60 -3.39 8.85 6.64
C GLY A 60 -2.73 9.24 7.95
N MET A 61 -1.39 9.23 7.97
CA MET A 61 -0.62 9.56 9.18
C MET A 61 0.68 10.29 8.85
N ARG A 62 1.12 11.12 9.78
CA ARG A 62 2.50 11.59 9.86
C ARG A 62 3.23 10.77 10.90
N VAL A 63 4.44 10.35 10.56
CA VAL A 63 5.28 9.55 11.44
C VAL A 63 6.67 10.16 11.48
N SER A 64 7.21 10.34 12.68
CA SER A 64 8.62 10.68 12.85
C SER A 64 9.35 9.61 13.65
N PHE A 65 10.55 9.29 13.19
CA PHE A 65 11.52 8.44 13.87
C PHE A 65 12.64 9.29 14.39
N GLN A 66 12.87 9.31 15.69
CA GLN A 66 13.96 10.08 16.28
C GLN A 66 14.44 9.46 17.59
N LYS A 67 15.74 9.17 17.68
CA LYS A 67 16.38 8.66 18.91
C LYS A 67 15.68 7.44 19.54
N GLY A 68 15.25 6.51 18.68
CA GLY A 68 14.53 5.31 19.12
C GLY A 68 13.09 5.55 19.59
N GLU A 69 12.54 6.73 19.34
CA GLU A 69 11.14 7.05 19.53
C GLU A 69 10.41 7.18 18.22
N ILE A 70 9.15 6.79 18.19
CA ILE A 70 8.23 6.95 17.07
C ILE A 70 7.11 7.87 17.52
N GLN A 71 6.85 8.94 16.78
CA GLN A 71 5.70 9.79 16.99
C GLN A 71 4.75 9.66 15.81
N CYS A 72 3.49 9.38 16.07
CA CYS A 72 2.45 9.23 15.03
C CYS A 72 1.32 10.21 15.28
N THR A 73 0.60 10.56 14.20
CA THR A 73 -0.67 11.28 14.26
C THR A 73 -1.62 10.58 15.24
N GLU A 74 -2.46 11.35 15.90
CA GLU A 74 -3.54 10.84 16.74
C GLU A 74 -4.51 9.98 15.91
N GLY A 75 -5.08 8.95 16.52
CA GLY A 75 -5.95 7.99 15.83
C GLY A 75 -5.20 6.89 15.06
N THR A 76 -3.85 6.89 15.07
CA THR A 76 -3.07 5.76 14.53
C THR A 76 -3.27 4.52 15.41
N THR A 77 -3.70 3.43 14.80
CA THR A 77 -3.80 2.12 15.45
C THR A 77 -2.42 1.46 15.52
N VAL A 78 -2.13 0.86 16.65
CA VAL A 78 -0.93 0.05 16.86
C VAL A 78 -1.37 -1.38 17.12
N GLY A 79 -0.93 -2.30 16.27
CA GLY A 79 -1.09 -3.73 16.53
C GLY A 79 0.22 -4.36 16.97
N GLN A 80 0.08 -5.51 17.64
CA GLN A 80 1.21 -6.31 18.08
C GLN A 80 0.83 -7.78 18.04
N CYS A 81 1.63 -8.58 17.36
CA CYS A 81 1.54 -10.04 17.36
C CYS A 81 2.86 -10.67 17.80
N CYS A 82 2.85 -11.98 17.98
CA CYS A 82 4.08 -12.75 18.22
C CYS A 82 4.70 -13.11 16.85
N GLY A 83 5.96 -12.76 16.65
CA GLY A 83 6.69 -13.11 15.42
C GLY A 83 7.45 -11.94 14.81
N GLY A 84 7.81 -12.09 13.55
CA GLY A 84 8.60 -11.13 12.80
C GLY A 84 7.77 -10.29 11.83
N LEU A 85 8.44 -9.81 10.77
CA LEU A 85 7.83 -8.96 9.76
C LEU A 85 6.66 -9.65 9.02
N ARG A 86 6.78 -10.95 8.73
CA ARG A 86 5.72 -11.72 8.07
C ARG A 86 4.46 -11.77 8.93
N GLU A 87 4.61 -12.06 10.21
CA GLU A 87 3.51 -12.16 11.15
C GLU A 87 2.87 -10.78 11.38
N SER A 88 3.69 -9.73 11.46
CA SER A 88 3.23 -8.34 11.48
C SER A 88 2.33 -8.01 10.28
N TYR A 89 2.75 -8.41 9.07
CA TYR A 89 1.96 -8.23 7.86
C TYR A 89 0.62 -8.99 7.92
N LEU A 90 0.66 -10.28 8.26
CA LEU A 90 -0.55 -11.11 8.29
C LEU A 90 -1.56 -10.61 9.34
N ASP A 91 -1.08 -10.20 10.50
CA ASP A 91 -1.91 -9.63 11.56
C ASP A 91 -2.52 -8.29 11.14
N ALA A 92 -1.73 -7.39 10.54
CA ALA A 92 -2.22 -6.14 9.99
C ALA A 92 -3.27 -6.36 8.89
N MET A 93 -3.05 -7.31 7.98
CA MET A 93 -4.01 -7.63 6.92
C MET A 93 -5.33 -8.15 7.50
N GLN A 94 -5.27 -9.02 8.50
CA GLN A 94 -6.47 -9.57 9.13
C GLN A 94 -7.28 -8.49 9.86
N HIS A 95 -6.63 -7.53 10.51
CA HIS A 95 -7.31 -6.49 11.29
C HIS A 95 -7.75 -5.30 10.46
N CYS A 96 -6.93 -4.86 9.51
CA CYS A 96 -7.18 -3.64 8.75
C CYS A 96 -7.85 -3.90 7.39
N PHE A 97 -7.64 -5.08 6.82
CA PHE A 97 -8.10 -5.45 5.48
C PHE A 97 -8.69 -6.87 5.46
N PRO A 98 -9.69 -7.17 6.32
CA PRO A 98 -10.24 -8.52 6.39
C PRO A 98 -10.79 -8.92 5.01
N PRO A 99 -10.55 -10.17 4.56
CA PRO A 99 -11.07 -10.64 3.29
C PRO A 99 -12.60 -10.63 3.32
N HIS A 100 -13.18 -10.12 2.24
CA HIS A 100 -14.62 -10.19 2.04
C HIS A 100 -14.98 -11.54 1.41
N GLU A 101 -16.10 -12.13 1.81
CA GLU A 101 -16.65 -13.35 1.22
C GLU A 101 -17.24 -13.12 -0.19
N VAL A 102 -16.76 -12.12 -0.91
CA VAL A 102 -17.18 -11.83 -2.27
C VAL A 102 -16.52 -12.82 -3.22
N LYS A 103 -17.33 -13.65 -3.85
CA LYS A 103 -16.87 -14.52 -4.93
C LYS A 103 -16.58 -13.66 -6.16
N LEU A 104 -15.31 -13.58 -6.54
CA LEU A 104 -14.90 -12.88 -7.75
C LEU A 104 -15.50 -13.55 -8.99
N ASP A 105 -15.83 -12.74 -10.01
CA ASP A 105 -16.29 -13.26 -11.31
C ASP A 105 -15.16 -14.09 -11.94
N ASN A 106 -15.52 -15.29 -12.41
CA ASN A 106 -14.57 -16.22 -13.00
C ASN A 106 -13.85 -15.65 -14.23
N ARG A 107 -14.46 -14.69 -14.92
CA ARG A 107 -13.85 -14.00 -16.08
C ARG A 107 -12.56 -13.27 -15.71
N LEU A 108 -12.39 -12.83 -14.47
CA LEU A 108 -11.14 -12.23 -13.99
C LEU A 108 -9.94 -13.19 -14.05
N PHE A 109 -10.19 -14.49 -14.11
CA PHE A 109 -9.16 -15.54 -14.15
C PHE A 109 -9.08 -16.27 -15.49
N THR A 110 -10.14 -16.21 -16.29
CA THR A 110 -10.28 -17.01 -17.52
C THR A 110 -10.33 -16.19 -18.79
N ALA A 111 -10.54 -14.87 -18.70
CA ALA A 111 -10.55 -13.94 -19.83
C ALA A 111 -9.26 -13.12 -19.88
N PRO A 112 -8.89 -12.59 -21.06
CA PRO A 112 -7.77 -11.66 -21.17
C PRO A 112 -7.98 -10.39 -20.33
N VAL A 113 -6.89 -9.85 -19.79
CA VAL A 113 -6.88 -8.54 -19.15
C VAL A 113 -6.16 -7.57 -20.08
N TYR A 114 -6.86 -6.55 -20.51
CA TYR A 114 -6.34 -5.47 -21.36
C TYR A 114 -5.95 -4.28 -20.50
N ASN A 115 -5.00 -3.50 -21.00
CA ASN A 115 -4.48 -2.36 -20.27
C ASN A 115 -4.34 -1.15 -21.19
N THR A 116 -4.89 -0.03 -20.79
CA THR A 116 -4.86 1.23 -21.53
C THR A 116 -3.56 2.03 -21.38
N TRP A 117 -2.65 1.60 -20.49
CA TRP A 117 -1.49 2.38 -20.09
C TRP A 117 -0.55 2.74 -21.25
N ILE A 118 -0.28 1.79 -22.14
CA ILE A 118 0.65 2.00 -23.26
C ILE A 118 0.06 2.97 -24.29
N GLU A 119 -1.24 2.84 -24.58
CA GLU A 119 -1.89 3.62 -25.63
C GLU A 119 -2.31 5.01 -25.14
N LEU A 120 -2.96 5.08 -23.99
CA LEU A 120 -3.59 6.30 -23.50
C LEU A 120 -2.78 7.04 -22.44
N THR A 121 -1.92 6.33 -21.70
CA THR A 121 -1.08 6.88 -20.61
C THR A 121 -1.86 7.81 -19.68
N PHE A 122 -1.53 9.09 -19.65
CA PHE A 122 -2.19 10.11 -18.82
C PHE A 122 -3.37 10.83 -19.53
N HIS A 123 -3.60 10.55 -20.81
CA HIS A 123 -4.61 11.20 -21.65
C HIS A 123 -5.88 10.35 -21.79
N GLN A 124 -6.28 9.70 -20.70
CA GLN A 124 -7.46 8.84 -20.70
C GLN A 124 -8.73 9.67 -20.66
N THR A 125 -9.58 9.46 -21.67
CA THR A 125 -10.92 10.03 -21.74
C THR A 125 -11.93 8.90 -21.89
N GLN A 126 -13.19 9.14 -21.54
CA GLN A 126 -14.24 8.15 -21.75
C GLN A 126 -14.31 7.66 -23.19
N ASP A 127 -14.30 8.60 -24.15
CA ASP A 127 -14.38 8.27 -25.57
C ASP A 127 -13.16 7.45 -26.03
N GLY A 128 -11.95 7.83 -25.60
CA GLY A 128 -10.73 7.10 -25.93
C GLY A 128 -10.73 5.68 -25.37
N VAL A 129 -11.19 5.48 -24.13
CA VAL A 129 -11.29 4.13 -23.53
C VAL A 129 -12.35 3.29 -24.25
N LEU A 130 -13.51 3.87 -24.62
CA LEU A 130 -14.55 3.17 -25.37
C LEU A 130 -14.09 2.81 -26.79
N GLN A 131 -13.40 3.73 -27.47
CA GLN A 131 -12.81 3.46 -28.78
C GLN A 131 -11.79 2.32 -28.69
N TYR A 132 -10.87 2.36 -27.72
CA TYR A 132 -9.88 1.31 -27.51
C TYR A 132 -10.54 -0.06 -27.27
N ALA A 133 -11.60 -0.12 -26.46
CA ALA A 133 -12.36 -1.34 -26.23
C ALA A 133 -13.03 -1.87 -27.54
N GLN A 134 -13.58 -0.98 -28.37
CA GLN A 134 -14.18 -1.35 -29.64
C GLN A 134 -13.12 -1.90 -30.62
N GLU A 135 -11.96 -1.28 -30.71
CA GLU A 135 -10.86 -1.71 -31.56
C GLU A 135 -10.33 -3.09 -31.17
N ILE A 136 -10.25 -3.41 -29.88
CA ILE A 136 -9.92 -4.77 -29.41
C ILE A 136 -10.85 -5.79 -30.06
N LEU A 137 -12.17 -5.56 -30.00
CA LEU A 137 -13.17 -6.49 -30.55
C LEU A 137 -13.17 -6.51 -32.08
N GLN A 138 -13.02 -5.35 -32.75
CA GLN A 138 -12.99 -5.25 -34.19
C GLN A 138 -11.77 -5.94 -34.82
N ASN A 139 -10.65 -5.97 -34.11
CA ASN A 139 -9.45 -6.69 -34.55
C ASN A 139 -9.49 -8.20 -34.19
N GLY A 140 -10.64 -8.72 -33.75
CA GLY A 140 -10.85 -10.15 -33.50
C GLY A 140 -10.19 -10.66 -32.21
N LEU A 141 -9.77 -9.77 -31.30
CA LEU A 141 -9.29 -10.17 -30.01
C LEU A 141 -10.46 -10.59 -29.11
N PRO A 142 -10.28 -11.60 -28.24
CA PRO A 142 -11.37 -12.09 -27.42
C PRO A 142 -11.87 -11.03 -26.42
N PRO A 143 -13.17 -10.99 -26.09
CA PRO A 143 -13.67 -10.12 -25.03
C PRO A 143 -13.02 -10.45 -23.69
N GLY A 144 -12.77 -9.41 -22.91
CA GLY A 144 -12.07 -9.57 -21.64
C GLY A 144 -12.37 -8.46 -20.65
N VAL A 145 -11.44 -8.24 -19.73
CA VAL A 145 -11.47 -7.17 -18.74
C VAL A 145 -10.56 -6.04 -19.20
N LEU A 146 -11.04 -4.81 -19.16
CA LEU A 146 -10.27 -3.59 -19.47
C LEU A 146 -10.11 -2.75 -18.21
#